data_60176aa8aa66eb2c7d6dacee83068dd8
#
_entry.id   60176aa8aa66eb2c7d6dacee83068dd8
#
_cell.length_a   1.000
_cell.length_b   1.000
_cell.length_c   1.000
_cell.angle_alpha   90.00
_cell.angle_beta   90.00
_cell.angle_gamma   90.00
#
_symmetry.space_group_name_H-M   'P 1'
#
loop_
_entity.id
_entity.type
_entity.pdbx_description
1 polymer ?
#
loop_
_entity_poly.entity_id
_entity_poly.type
_entity_poly.pdbx_seq_one_letter_code
_entity_poly.pdbx_strand_id
1 'polypeptide(L)'
;MIKENFIKLYENSFRENWDLPCYTDYGENTQYTYGQVAEEIARLHLLFKHCSLRRGDKISVIGKNNAHWCIAYMATITYGAIIVPILQDFSPNDVHHIVNHSESTFLFTSDNIWDNLEEEKLTGLRGVFSLTDFRCLYQRDGETIQKFLKNLDKEMHSSYPQGFSRENIQYTTLSNDKVMLLNYTSGTTGFSKGVMLTGNNLAGNVTFGIPVSYTHLRAHETDSYL
;
A
#
# COMPACT_ATOMS: atom_id res chain seq x y z
N MET A 1 21.21 -5.26 11.82
CA MET A 1 19.79 -5.12 12.24
C MET A 1 19.52 -3.64 12.47
N ILE A 2 18.55 -3.04 11.77
CA ILE A 2 18.18 -1.64 11.95
C ILE A 2 17.68 -1.49 13.38
N LYS A 3 18.26 -0.56 14.16
CA LYS A 3 17.81 -0.25 15.53
C LYS A 3 16.58 0.64 15.53
N GLU A 4 16.34 1.36 14.43
CA GLU A 4 15.22 2.29 14.28
C GLU A 4 13.94 1.57 13.87
N ASN A 5 12.80 2.14 14.23
CA ASN A 5 11.52 1.63 13.79
C ASN A 5 11.38 1.83 12.28
N PHE A 6 11.10 0.74 11.54
CA PHE A 6 11.01 0.74 10.08
C PHE A 6 9.97 1.74 9.54
N ILE A 7 8.81 1.81 10.18
CA ILE A 7 7.74 2.75 9.78
C ILE A 7 8.16 4.20 10.08
N LYS A 8 8.93 4.42 11.16
CA LYS A 8 9.42 5.76 11.50
C LYS A 8 10.42 6.31 10.48
N LEU A 9 11.18 5.44 9.81
CA LEU A 9 12.04 5.86 8.70
C LEU A 9 11.22 6.47 7.56
N TYR A 10 10.10 5.84 7.19
CA TYR A 10 9.19 6.42 6.19
C TYR A 10 8.58 7.73 6.66
N GLU A 11 8.09 7.80 7.90
CA GLU A 11 7.52 9.02 8.46
C GLU A 11 8.50 10.19 8.37
N ASN A 12 9.76 9.97 8.77
CA ASN A 12 10.81 10.98 8.69
C ASN A 12 11.09 11.37 7.23
N SER A 13 11.27 10.39 6.34
CA SER A 13 11.53 10.62 4.92
C SER A 13 10.42 11.46 4.27
N PHE A 14 9.15 11.17 4.55
CA PHE A 14 8.03 11.93 4.01
C PHE A 14 7.99 13.38 4.53
N ARG A 15 8.35 13.61 5.79
CA ARG A 15 8.42 14.94 6.38
C ARG A 15 9.57 15.78 5.81
N GLU A 16 10.74 15.15 5.66
CA GLU A 16 11.96 15.83 5.22
C GLU A 16 11.94 16.17 3.73
N ASN A 17 11.34 15.31 2.91
CA ASN A 17 11.33 15.45 1.45
C ASN A 17 10.00 15.94 0.88
N TRP A 18 9.17 16.59 1.68
CA TRP A 18 7.78 16.96 1.41
C TRP A 18 7.50 17.48 -0.01
N ASP A 19 8.32 18.39 -0.50
CA ASP A 19 8.16 19.06 -1.79
C ASP A 19 8.89 18.35 -2.94
N LEU A 20 9.67 17.30 -2.65
CA LEU A 20 10.42 16.57 -3.66
C LEU A 20 9.53 15.58 -4.41
N PRO A 21 9.87 15.24 -5.67
CA PRO A 21 9.22 14.14 -6.41
C PRO A 21 9.38 12.80 -5.67
N CYS A 22 8.28 12.06 -5.56
CA CYS A 22 8.23 10.75 -4.91
C CYS A 22 7.97 9.63 -5.93
N TYR A 23 6.87 9.74 -6.68
CA TYR A 23 6.48 8.78 -7.71
C TYR A 23 6.19 9.47 -9.03
N THR A 24 6.56 8.82 -10.12
CA THR A 24 6.22 9.26 -11.49
C THR A 24 5.68 8.07 -12.27
N ASP A 25 4.46 8.18 -12.76
CA ASP A 25 3.85 7.19 -13.64
C ASP A 25 4.23 7.52 -15.09
N TYR A 26 5.14 6.73 -15.64
CA TYR A 26 5.78 7.01 -16.93
C TYR A 26 4.79 7.09 -18.11
N GLY A 27 3.72 6.28 -18.11
CA GLY A 27 2.73 6.25 -19.19
C GLY A 27 1.71 7.39 -19.13
N GLU A 28 1.48 7.96 -17.96
CA GLU A 28 0.44 8.97 -17.72
C GLU A 28 1.01 10.37 -17.51
N ASN A 29 2.34 10.50 -17.48
CA ASN A 29 3.07 11.73 -17.17
C ASN A 29 2.61 12.40 -15.87
N THR A 30 2.14 11.60 -14.91
CA THR A 30 1.69 12.06 -13.60
C THR A 30 2.81 11.92 -12.60
N GLN A 31 3.13 13.00 -11.88
CA GLN A 31 4.14 13.02 -10.83
C GLN A 31 3.51 13.39 -9.49
N TYR A 32 3.88 12.65 -8.45
CA TYR A 32 3.47 12.91 -7.07
C TYR A 32 4.68 13.36 -6.25
N THR A 33 4.51 14.40 -5.44
CA THR A 33 5.48 14.75 -4.38
C THR A 33 5.30 13.84 -3.16
N TYR A 34 6.29 13.82 -2.26
CA TYR A 34 6.14 13.13 -0.97
C TYR A 34 4.94 13.65 -0.18
N GLY A 35 4.68 14.98 -0.22
CA GLY A 35 3.52 15.59 0.44
C GLY A 35 2.19 15.08 -0.12
N GLN A 36 2.06 15.02 -1.44
CA GLN A 36 0.85 14.50 -2.09
C GLN A 36 0.63 13.01 -1.77
N VAL A 37 1.69 12.21 -1.80
CA VAL A 37 1.60 10.80 -1.40
C VAL A 37 1.19 10.67 0.07
N ALA A 38 1.75 11.49 0.96
CA ALA A 38 1.38 11.48 2.38
C ALA A 38 -0.09 11.87 2.60
N GLU A 39 -0.62 12.82 1.82
CA GLU A 39 -2.03 13.21 1.87
C GLU A 39 -2.94 12.08 1.42
N GLU A 40 -2.61 11.39 0.32
CA GLU A 40 -3.37 10.21 -0.14
C GLU A 40 -3.31 9.06 0.87
N ILE A 41 -2.18 8.83 1.53
CA ILE A 41 -2.07 7.88 2.65
C ILE A 41 -3.02 8.28 3.78
N ALA A 42 -3.08 9.57 4.13
CA ALA A 42 -3.99 10.05 5.18
C ALA A 42 -5.47 9.85 4.80
N ARG A 43 -5.84 10.07 3.53
CA ARG A 43 -7.18 9.79 3.00
C ARG A 43 -7.56 8.32 3.15
N LEU A 44 -6.64 7.41 2.81
CA LEU A 44 -6.86 5.98 2.99
C LEU A 44 -6.90 5.59 4.48
N HIS A 45 -6.11 6.21 5.35
CA HIS A 45 -6.20 5.99 6.80
C HIS A 45 -7.56 6.40 7.37
N LEU A 46 -8.15 7.51 6.90
CA LEU A 46 -9.51 7.90 7.30
C LEU A 46 -10.54 6.87 6.82
N LEU A 47 -10.41 6.36 5.60
CA LEU A 47 -11.25 5.26 5.09
C LEU A 47 -11.11 4.00 5.95
N PHE A 48 -9.89 3.57 6.26
CA PHE A 48 -9.63 2.39 7.09
C PHE A 48 -10.23 2.54 8.49
N LYS A 49 -10.08 3.71 9.09
CA LYS A 49 -10.67 4.04 10.40
C LYS A 49 -12.20 4.02 10.34
N HIS A 50 -12.81 4.64 9.30
CA HIS A 50 -14.26 4.62 9.09
C HIS A 50 -14.78 3.19 9.00
N CYS A 51 -14.08 2.33 8.27
CA CYS A 51 -14.42 0.93 8.13
C CYS A 51 -14.03 0.08 9.36
N SER A 52 -13.56 0.68 10.45
CA SER A 52 -13.13 -0.04 11.66
C SER A 52 -12.09 -1.13 11.38
N LEU A 53 -11.16 -0.88 10.43
CA LEU A 53 -10.04 -1.75 10.18
C LEU A 53 -9.13 -1.78 11.41
N ARG A 54 -8.66 -2.97 11.78
CA ARG A 54 -7.82 -3.18 12.97
C ARG A 54 -6.36 -3.36 12.57
N ARG A 55 -5.46 -3.09 13.49
CA ARG A 55 -4.05 -3.47 13.33
C ARG A 55 -3.93 -4.98 13.14
N GLY A 56 -3.15 -5.40 12.14
CA GLY A 56 -3.00 -6.80 11.77
C GLY A 56 -4.07 -7.36 10.84
N ASP A 57 -5.14 -6.62 10.53
CA ASP A 57 -6.03 -6.97 9.43
C ASP A 57 -5.23 -6.95 8.11
N LYS A 58 -5.64 -7.77 7.16
CA LYS A 58 -4.91 -7.93 5.89
C LYS A 58 -5.61 -7.17 4.79
N ILE A 59 -4.81 -6.53 3.95
CA ILE A 59 -5.25 -5.84 2.73
C ILE A 59 -4.47 -6.40 1.56
N SER A 60 -5.17 -6.96 0.59
CA SER A 60 -4.56 -7.42 -0.66
C SER A 60 -4.41 -6.28 -1.66
N VAL A 61 -3.36 -6.32 -2.46
CA VAL A 61 -3.14 -5.41 -3.59
C VAL A 61 -2.70 -6.20 -4.82
N ILE A 62 -3.38 -5.99 -5.96
CA ILE A 62 -3.07 -6.63 -7.25
C ILE A 62 -3.26 -5.66 -8.40
N GLY A 63 -2.26 -5.50 -9.25
CA GLY A 63 -2.30 -4.64 -10.42
C GLY A 63 -0.91 -4.29 -10.92
N LYS A 64 -0.85 -3.48 -11.97
CA LYS A 64 0.43 -2.92 -12.44
C LYS A 64 1.02 -1.99 -11.39
N ASN A 65 2.34 -2.00 -11.31
CA ASN A 65 3.07 -1.04 -10.47
C ASN A 65 2.82 0.38 -11.00
N ASN A 66 2.15 1.19 -10.19
CA ASN A 66 1.91 2.60 -10.40
C ASN A 66 1.94 3.34 -9.05
N ALA A 67 1.77 4.65 -9.06
CA ALA A 67 1.78 5.45 -7.83
C ALA A 67 0.69 4.99 -6.85
N HIS A 68 -0.52 4.72 -7.31
CA HIS A 68 -1.62 4.27 -6.45
C HIS A 68 -1.38 2.90 -5.83
N TRP A 69 -0.71 1.98 -6.55
CA TRP A 69 -0.27 0.71 -5.96
C TRP A 69 0.68 0.93 -4.77
N CYS A 70 1.67 1.82 -4.98
CA CYS A 70 2.62 2.18 -3.92
C CYS A 70 1.94 2.90 -2.74
N ILE A 71 0.98 3.80 -3.02
CA ILE A 71 0.20 4.51 -2.00
C ILE A 71 -0.63 3.52 -1.19
N ALA A 72 -1.35 2.58 -1.83
CA ALA A 72 -2.12 1.55 -1.14
C ALA A 72 -1.24 0.66 -0.26
N TYR A 73 -0.05 0.27 -0.76
CA TYR A 73 0.96 -0.46 0.00
C TYR A 73 1.39 0.33 1.24
N MET A 74 1.82 1.58 1.05
CA MET A 74 2.30 2.44 2.12
C MET A 74 1.20 2.74 3.14
N ALA A 75 -0.02 3.06 2.69
CA ALA A 75 -1.16 3.29 3.58
C ALA A 75 -1.43 2.06 4.46
N THR A 76 -1.35 0.86 3.89
CA THR A 76 -1.57 -0.38 4.63
C THR A 76 -0.56 -0.57 5.74
N ILE A 77 0.74 -0.54 5.44
CA ILE A 77 1.78 -0.80 6.45
C ILE A 77 1.89 0.33 7.48
N THR A 78 1.68 1.58 7.06
CA THR A 78 1.75 2.74 7.96
C THR A 78 0.52 2.87 8.87
N TYR A 79 -0.61 2.28 8.50
CA TYR A 79 -1.78 2.10 9.37
C TYR A 79 -1.56 1.02 10.43
N GLY A 80 -0.70 0.05 10.14
CA GLY A 80 -0.44 -1.12 10.97
C GLY A 80 -1.25 -2.35 10.56
N ALA A 81 -1.81 -2.34 9.35
CA ALA A 81 -2.36 -3.52 8.69
C ALA A 81 -1.25 -4.31 7.99
N ILE A 82 -1.54 -5.53 7.58
CA ILE A 82 -0.62 -6.42 6.87
C ILE A 82 -0.92 -6.36 5.39
N ILE A 83 0.06 -5.99 4.58
CA ILE A 83 -0.09 -5.97 3.12
C ILE A 83 0.09 -7.37 2.52
N VAL A 84 -0.75 -7.71 1.55
CA VAL A 84 -0.71 -8.96 0.78
C VAL A 84 -0.57 -8.61 -0.71
N PRO A 85 0.64 -8.37 -1.20
CA PRO A 85 0.85 -8.10 -2.61
C PRO A 85 0.65 -9.39 -3.41
N ILE A 86 -0.13 -9.30 -4.49
CA ILE A 86 -0.44 -10.39 -5.41
C ILE A 86 0.11 -10.02 -6.78
N LEU A 87 0.82 -10.93 -7.43
CA LEU A 87 1.32 -10.71 -8.78
C LEU A 87 0.14 -10.59 -9.77
N GLN A 88 0.21 -9.61 -10.65
CA GLN A 88 -0.87 -9.33 -11.62
C GLN A 88 -1.17 -10.49 -12.58
N ASP A 89 -0.17 -11.37 -12.80
CA ASP A 89 -0.25 -12.49 -13.74
C ASP A 89 -0.82 -13.78 -13.09
N PHE A 90 -1.22 -13.72 -11.81
CA PHE A 90 -1.89 -14.85 -11.18
C PHE A 90 -3.28 -15.06 -11.78
N SER A 91 -3.65 -16.34 -11.92
CA SER A 91 -5.00 -16.68 -12.41
C SER A 91 -6.09 -16.20 -11.44
N PRO A 92 -7.33 -15.96 -11.89
CA PRO A 92 -8.45 -15.63 -11.01
C PRO A 92 -8.61 -16.61 -9.84
N ASN A 93 -8.39 -17.89 -10.06
CA ASN A 93 -8.48 -18.92 -9.02
C ASN A 93 -7.39 -18.76 -7.97
N ASP A 94 -6.16 -18.42 -8.36
CA ASP A 94 -5.07 -18.14 -7.43
C ASP A 94 -5.35 -16.88 -6.62
N VAL A 95 -5.90 -15.83 -7.26
CA VAL A 95 -6.30 -14.60 -6.57
C VAL A 95 -7.38 -14.89 -5.53
N HIS A 96 -8.44 -15.64 -5.89
CA HIS A 96 -9.48 -16.05 -4.95
C HIS A 96 -8.88 -16.83 -3.77
N HIS A 97 -7.98 -17.78 -4.06
CA HIS A 97 -7.31 -18.56 -3.02
C HIS A 97 -6.49 -17.66 -2.09
N ILE A 98 -5.65 -16.77 -2.63
CA ILE A 98 -4.76 -15.91 -1.83
C ILE A 98 -5.57 -14.95 -0.97
N VAL A 99 -6.58 -14.29 -1.53
CA VAL A 99 -7.42 -13.33 -0.81
C VAL A 99 -8.15 -14.02 0.35
N ASN A 100 -8.73 -15.20 0.10
CA ASN A 100 -9.42 -15.96 1.15
C ASN A 100 -8.47 -16.56 2.19
N HIS A 101 -7.36 -17.17 1.75
CA HIS A 101 -6.38 -17.80 2.64
C HIS A 101 -5.66 -16.76 3.53
N SER A 102 -5.40 -15.58 3.00
CA SER A 102 -4.84 -14.48 3.79
C SER A 102 -5.88 -13.85 4.73
N GLU A 103 -7.17 -14.15 4.56
CA GLU A 103 -8.28 -13.48 5.24
C GLU A 103 -8.27 -11.97 5.00
N SER A 104 -8.02 -11.55 3.75
CA SER A 104 -7.97 -10.13 3.42
C SER A 104 -9.34 -9.47 3.57
N THR A 105 -9.35 -8.36 4.31
CA THR A 105 -10.57 -7.57 4.55
C THR A 105 -10.89 -6.65 3.38
N PHE A 106 -9.85 -6.09 2.74
CA PHE A 106 -9.95 -5.22 1.57
C PHE A 106 -9.05 -5.72 0.45
N LEU A 107 -9.43 -5.35 -0.77
CA LEU A 107 -8.65 -5.58 -1.99
C LEU A 107 -8.52 -4.25 -2.75
N PHE A 108 -7.29 -3.84 -3.05
CA PHE A 108 -7.01 -2.82 -4.06
C PHE A 108 -6.62 -3.51 -5.35
N THR A 109 -7.28 -3.17 -6.46
CA THR A 109 -7.08 -3.88 -7.73
C THR A 109 -7.27 -2.97 -8.94
N SER A 110 -6.67 -3.34 -10.07
CA SER A 110 -7.04 -2.74 -11.36
C SER A 110 -8.45 -3.20 -11.76
N ASP A 111 -9.21 -2.31 -12.41
CA ASP A 111 -10.60 -2.58 -12.80
C ASP A 111 -10.73 -3.84 -13.66
N ASN A 112 -9.85 -3.98 -14.66
CA ASN A 112 -9.84 -5.13 -15.56
C ASN A 112 -9.52 -6.47 -14.85
N ILE A 113 -8.82 -6.44 -13.72
CA ILE A 113 -8.60 -7.64 -12.91
C ILE A 113 -9.88 -7.94 -12.13
N TRP A 114 -10.51 -6.91 -11.53
CA TRP A 114 -11.77 -7.08 -10.81
C TRP A 114 -12.87 -7.67 -11.68
N ASP A 115 -13.01 -7.21 -12.92
CA ASP A 115 -14.01 -7.70 -13.89
C ASP A 115 -13.88 -9.20 -14.21
N ASN A 116 -12.72 -9.79 -13.93
CA ASN A 116 -12.45 -11.23 -14.14
C ASN A 116 -12.53 -12.06 -12.84
N LEU A 117 -12.81 -11.43 -11.70
CA LEU A 117 -12.96 -12.13 -10.42
C LEU A 117 -14.43 -12.44 -10.14
N GLU A 118 -14.67 -13.55 -9.48
CA GLU A 118 -16.01 -13.99 -9.05
C GLU A 118 -16.24 -13.53 -7.61
N GLU A 119 -17.08 -12.51 -7.43
CA GLU A 119 -17.38 -11.89 -6.14
C GLU A 119 -17.83 -12.92 -5.09
N GLU A 120 -18.64 -13.89 -5.49
CA GLU A 120 -19.20 -14.93 -4.61
C GLU A 120 -18.11 -15.81 -3.98
N LYS A 121 -16.97 -15.91 -4.64
CA LYS A 121 -15.80 -16.66 -4.12
C LYS A 121 -14.95 -15.89 -3.12
N LEU A 122 -15.18 -14.58 -2.95
CA LEU A 122 -14.40 -13.69 -2.09
C LEU A 122 -15.15 -13.39 -0.77
N THR A 123 -15.45 -14.44 -0.01
CA THR A 123 -16.39 -14.41 1.13
C THR A 123 -15.93 -13.53 2.31
N GLY A 124 -14.62 -13.27 2.45
CA GLY A 124 -14.03 -12.45 3.53
C GLY A 124 -13.96 -10.96 3.22
N LEU A 125 -14.05 -10.55 1.94
CA LEU A 125 -13.91 -9.16 1.54
C LEU A 125 -15.09 -8.29 2.01
N ARG A 126 -14.76 -7.13 2.56
CA ARG A 126 -15.71 -6.08 2.94
C ARG A 126 -15.76 -4.95 1.92
N GLY A 127 -14.69 -4.72 1.17
CA GLY A 127 -14.63 -3.73 0.13
C GLY A 127 -13.50 -3.96 -0.87
N VAL A 128 -13.72 -3.50 -2.10
CA VAL A 128 -12.74 -3.52 -3.19
C VAL A 128 -12.61 -2.12 -3.76
N PHE A 129 -11.38 -1.68 -3.99
CA PHE A 129 -11.03 -0.34 -4.44
C PHE A 129 -10.21 -0.37 -5.72
N SER A 130 -10.51 0.53 -6.65
CA SER A 130 -9.74 0.70 -7.88
C SER A 130 -8.36 1.28 -7.60
N LEU A 131 -7.32 0.76 -8.26
CA LEU A 131 -5.99 1.38 -8.30
C LEU A 131 -5.89 2.56 -9.26
N THR A 132 -6.99 2.91 -9.95
CA THR A 132 -7.03 4.08 -10.82
C THR A 132 -7.26 5.37 -10.03
N ASP A 133 -8.17 5.34 -9.04
CA ASP A 133 -8.64 6.54 -8.33
C ASP A 133 -9.16 6.27 -6.92
N PHE A 134 -8.92 5.10 -6.38
CA PHE A 134 -9.39 4.59 -5.10
C PHE A 134 -10.92 4.57 -4.92
N ARG A 135 -11.72 4.70 -6.02
CA ARG A 135 -13.15 4.52 -5.91
C ARG A 135 -13.51 3.10 -5.46
N CYS A 136 -14.66 2.98 -4.83
CA CYS A 136 -15.20 1.69 -4.41
C CYS A 136 -15.77 0.94 -5.62
N LEU A 137 -15.20 -0.21 -5.95
CA LEU A 137 -15.70 -1.14 -6.97
C LEU A 137 -16.76 -2.09 -6.40
N TYR A 138 -16.57 -2.51 -5.14
CA TYR A 138 -17.47 -3.41 -4.43
C TYR A 138 -17.47 -3.08 -2.93
N GLN A 139 -18.62 -3.26 -2.30
CA GLN A 139 -18.77 -3.27 -0.85
C GLN A 139 -19.84 -4.27 -0.43
N ARG A 140 -19.57 -5.02 0.63
CA ARG A 140 -20.46 -6.11 1.07
C ARG A 140 -21.74 -5.58 1.71
N ASP A 141 -21.63 -4.62 2.60
CA ASP A 141 -22.71 -4.18 3.45
C ASP A 141 -23.14 -2.74 3.14
N GLY A 142 -24.33 -2.61 2.54
CA GLY A 142 -24.95 -1.32 2.26
C GLY A 142 -24.10 -0.41 1.38
N GLU A 143 -24.21 0.91 1.58
CA GLU A 143 -23.47 1.92 0.80
C GLU A 143 -22.50 2.77 1.67
N THR A 144 -22.10 2.26 2.80
CA THR A 144 -21.34 3.03 3.81
C THR A 144 -19.99 3.49 3.30
N ILE A 145 -19.25 2.63 2.59
CA ILE A 145 -17.94 2.94 1.99
C ILE A 145 -18.09 3.98 0.89
N GLN A 146 -19.03 3.78 -0.04
CA GLN A 146 -19.27 4.73 -1.14
C GLN A 146 -19.74 6.09 -0.63
N LYS A 147 -20.60 6.13 0.39
CA LYS A 147 -21.05 7.38 1.02
C LYS A 147 -19.89 8.10 1.71
N PHE A 148 -19.01 7.37 2.38
CA PHE A 148 -17.82 7.94 2.99
C PHE A 148 -16.89 8.53 1.94
N LEU A 149 -16.56 7.78 0.88
CA LEU A 149 -15.69 8.25 -0.20
C LEU A 149 -16.23 9.51 -0.91
N LYS A 150 -17.56 9.61 -1.12
CA LYS A 150 -18.19 10.83 -1.65
C LYS A 150 -18.04 12.06 -0.74
N ASN A 151 -17.80 11.85 0.54
CA ASN A 151 -17.62 12.91 1.53
C ASN A 151 -16.18 13.03 2.03
N LEU A 152 -15.24 12.31 1.41
CA LEU A 152 -13.86 12.20 1.90
C LEU A 152 -13.17 13.56 2.07
N ASP A 153 -13.41 14.52 1.16
CA ASP A 153 -12.85 15.87 1.28
C ASP A 153 -13.37 16.61 2.51
N LYS A 154 -14.65 16.41 2.89
CA LYS A 154 -15.20 16.97 4.13
C LYS A 154 -14.57 16.33 5.36
N GLU A 155 -14.34 14.99 5.32
CA GLU A 155 -13.68 14.28 6.40
C GLU A 155 -12.21 14.71 6.55
N MET A 156 -11.51 14.92 5.42
CA MET A 156 -10.16 15.50 5.40
C MET A 156 -10.17 16.91 6.02
N HIS A 157 -11.06 17.79 5.59
CA HIS A 157 -11.16 19.15 6.15
C HIS A 157 -11.52 19.14 7.64
N SER A 158 -12.41 18.24 8.07
CA SER A 158 -12.76 18.08 9.49
C SER A 158 -11.60 17.59 10.32
N SER A 159 -10.79 16.65 9.78
CA SER A 159 -9.63 16.09 10.47
C SER A 159 -8.42 17.03 10.46
N TYR A 160 -8.31 17.83 9.41
CA TYR A 160 -7.20 18.76 9.17
C TYR A 160 -7.74 20.16 8.76
N PRO A 161 -8.30 20.94 9.71
CA PRO A 161 -8.96 22.22 9.37
C PRO A 161 -8.07 23.28 8.74
N GLN A 162 -6.75 23.20 8.95
CA GLN A 162 -5.75 24.09 8.37
C GLN A 162 -5.08 23.52 7.10
N GLY A 163 -5.63 22.41 6.56
CA GLY A 163 -5.02 21.62 5.51
C GLY A 163 -4.09 20.54 6.06
N PHE A 164 -3.83 19.52 5.25
CA PHE A 164 -2.87 18.47 5.59
C PHE A 164 -1.44 18.98 5.33
N SER A 165 -0.56 18.76 6.28
CA SER A 165 0.83 19.22 6.22
C SER A 165 1.80 18.15 6.75
N ARG A 166 3.10 18.37 6.60
CA ARG A 166 4.14 17.45 7.09
C ARG A 166 4.06 17.19 8.59
N GLU A 167 3.54 18.12 9.37
CA GLU A 167 3.36 18.02 10.82
C GLU A 167 2.24 17.05 11.20
N ASN A 168 1.27 16.84 10.29
CA ASN A 168 0.13 15.94 10.51
C ASN A 168 0.48 14.47 10.26
N ILE A 169 1.63 14.16 9.68
CA ILE A 169 2.02 12.77 9.44
C ILE A 169 2.20 12.07 10.78
N GLN A 170 1.37 11.04 11.02
CA GLN A 170 1.46 10.15 12.18
C GLN A 170 1.22 8.72 11.72
N TYR A 171 2.28 7.95 11.65
CA TYR A 171 2.20 6.55 11.28
C TYR A 171 2.23 5.66 12.53
N THR A 172 1.85 4.40 12.36
CA THR A 172 1.88 3.43 13.44
C THR A 172 3.29 3.22 13.99
N THR A 173 3.39 2.93 15.28
CA THR A 173 4.65 2.62 15.98
C THR A 173 4.81 1.12 16.23
N LEU A 174 4.32 0.26 15.31
CA LEU A 174 4.50 -1.18 15.44
C LEU A 174 5.99 -1.54 15.48
N SER A 175 6.32 -2.48 16.38
CA SER A 175 7.68 -3.01 16.49
C SER A 175 8.09 -3.76 15.21
N ASN A 176 9.38 -3.68 14.84
CA ASN A 176 9.93 -4.31 13.64
C ASN A 176 9.85 -5.85 13.62
N ASP A 177 9.60 -6.50 14.75
CA ASP A 177 9.37 -7.94 14.86
C ASP A 177 7.97 -8.38 14.42
N LYS A 178 7.05 -7.42 14.23
CA LYS A 178 5.70 -7.72 13.77
C LYS A 178 5.67 -8.01 12.27
N VAL A 179 4.79 -8.93 11.89
CA VAL A 179 4.51 -9.22 10.48
C VAL A 179 3.87 -7.98 9.84
N MET A 180 4.43 -7.54 8.72
CA MET A 180 3.95 -6.39 7.95
C MET A 180 3.53 -6.78 6.54
N LEU A 181 3.99 -7.94 6.04
CA LEU A 181 3.72 -8.40 4.69
C LEU A 181 3.55 -9.92 4.64
N LEU A 182 2.56 -10.38 3.86
CA LEU A 182 2.40 -11.78 3.46
C LEU A 182 2.69 -11.89 1.97
N ASN A 183 3.79 -12.55 1.60
CA ASN A 183 4.15 -12.78 0.20
C ASN A 183 3.79 -14.19 -0.22
N TYR A 184 3.00 -14.30 -1.29
CA TYR A 184 2.61 -15.59 -1.84
C TYR A 184 3.51 -15.98 -3.01
N THR A 185 4.01 -17.20 -2.97
CA THR A 185 4.82 -17.77 -4.05
C THR A 185 4.06 -18.91 -4.71
N SER A 186 4.25 -19.08 -6.03
CA SER A 186 3.73 -20.25 -6.76
C SER A 186 4.36 -21.50 -6.18
N GLY A 187 3.58 -22.28 -5.43
CA GLY A 187 4.08 -23.53 -4.84
C GLY A 187 4.27 -24.59 -5.92
N THR A 188 5.39 -25.32 -5.85
CA THR A 188 5.63 -26.53 -6.70
C THR A 188 4.62 -27.65 -6.45
N THR A 189 3.79 -27.54 -5.41
CA THR A 189 2.80 -28.53 -4.96
C THR A 189 1.34 -28.14 -5.24
N GLY A 190 1.10 -27.14 -6.12
CA GLY A 190 -0.25 -26.79 -6.61
C GLY A 190 -0.97 -25.66 -5.88
N PHE A 191 -0.58 -25.30 -4.64
CA PHE A 191 -1.18 -24.15 -3.92
C PHE A 191 -0.13 -23.14 -3.53
N SER A 192 -0.45 -21.84 -3.70
CA SER A 192 0.40 -20.75 -3.28
C SER A 192 0.61 -20.75 -1.76
N LYS A 193 1.87 -20.64 -1.33
CA LYS A 193 2.24 -20.58 0.09
C LYS A 193 2.52 -19.14 0.50
N GLY A 194 1.93 -18.71 1.61
CA GLY A 194 2.18 -17.39 2.20
C GLY A 194 3.43 -17.37 3.07
N VAL A 195 4.39 -16.51 2.75
CA VAL A 195 5.59 -16.25 3.56
C VAL A 195 5.35 -14.98 4.37
N MET A 196 5.50 -15.07 5.68
CA MET A 196 5.36 -13.94 6.59
C MET A 196 6.67 -13.15 6.67
N LEU A 197 6.62 -11.86 6.33
CA LEU A 197 7.76 -10.96 6.43
C LEU A 197 7.50 -9.90 7.52
N THR A 198 8.46 -9.76 8.41
CA THR A 198 8.43 -8.78 9.49
C THR A 198 9.03 -7.44 9.04
N GLY A 199 8.83 -6.39 9.81
CA GLY A 199 9.50 -5.11 9.61
C GLY A 199 11.03 -5.24 9.57
N ASN A 200 11.62 -6.17 10.33
CA ASN A 200 13.06 -6.45 10.26
C ASN A 200 13.50 -7.03 8.91
N ASN A 201 12.69 -7.90 8.30
CA ASN A 201 12.99 -8.43 6.97
C ASN A 201 12.94 -7.33 5.90
N LEU A 202 11.91 -6.46 5.95
CA LEU A 202 11.77 -5.33 5.03
C LEU A 202 12.88 -4.31 5.22
N ALA A 203 13.19 -3.97 6.46
CA ALA A 203 14.26 -3.05 6.82
C ALA A 203 15.64 -3.53 6.36
N GLY A 204 15.90 -4.84 6.41
CA GLY A 204 17.13 -5.45 5.92
C GLY A 204 17.37 -5.13 4.45
N ASN A 205 16.34 -5.24 3.61
CA ASN A 205 16.42 -4.91 2.19
C ASN A 205 16.72 -3.42 1.95
N VAL A 206 16.08 -2.52 2.70
CA VAL A 206 16.33 -1.08 2.60
C VAL A 206 17.77 -0.74 3.00
N THR A 207 18.25 -1.32 4.10
CA THR A 207 19.62 -1.10 4.57
C THR A 207 20.67 -1.59 3.57
N PHE A 208 20.40 -2.70 2.88
CA PHE A 208 21.28 -3.20 1.83
C PHE A 208 21.19 -2.37 0.55
N GLY A 209 19.98 -1.94 0.17
CA GLY A 209 19.74 -1.19 -1.08
C GLY A 209 20.36 0.20 -1.10
N ILE A 210 20.36 0.93 0.03
CA ILE A 210 20.88 2.30 0.10
C ILE A 210 22.37 2.39 -0.31
N PRO A 211 23.29 1.60 0.25
CA PRO A 211 24.71 1.64 -0.17
C PRO A 211 24.92 1.23 -1.62
N VAL A 212 24.18 0.20 -2.09
CA VAL A 212 24.29 -0.31 -3.47
C VAL A 212 23.81 0.74 -4.48
N SER A 213 22.67 1.37 -4.26
CA SER A 213 22.17 2.46 -5.12
C SER A 213 23.12 3.65 -5.15
N TYR A 214 23.69 4.02 -4.00
CA TYR A 214 24.62 5.13 -3.91
C TYR A 214 25.94 4.86 -4.65
N THR A 215 26.46 3.64 -4.60
CA THR A 215 27.71 3.28 -5.26
C THR A 215 27.56 3.04 -6.76
N HIS A 216 26.46 2.41 -7.20
CA HIS A 216 26.28 2.08 -8.61
C HIS A 216 25.69 3.22 -9.45
N LEU A 217 24.71 3.96 -8.95
CA LEU A 217 24.12 5.08 -9.69
C LEU A 217 25.11 6.25 -9.88
N ARG A 218 25.93 6.57 -8.86
CA ARG A 218 26.99 7.59 -9.02
C ARG A 218 28.14 7.16 -9.92
N ALA A 219 28.48 5.89 -9.99
CA ALA A 219 29.50 5.41 -10.92
C ALA A 219 29.09 5.63 -12.38
N HIS A 220 27.81 5.48 -12.72
CA HIS A 220 27.29 5.76 -14.07
C HIS A 220 27.17 7.24 -14.41
N GLU A 221 26.99 8.13 -13.43
CA GLU A 221 26.96 9.57 -13.66
C GLU A 221 28.36 10.15 -13.94
N THR A 222 29.42 9.54 -13.41
CA THR A 222 30.81 10.00 -13.64
C THR A 222 31.36 9.54 -15.01
N ASP A 223 30.86 8.46 -15.59
CA ASP A 223 31.30 7.98 -16.90
C ASP A 223 30.65 8.73 -18.09
N SER A 224 29.63 9.55 -17.84
CA SER A 224 28.95 10.35 -18.88
C SER A 224 29.57 11.73 -19.14
N TYR A 225 30.65 12.09 -18.44
CA TYR A 225 31.37 13.37 -18.58
C TYR A 225 32.85 13.20 -19.04
N LEU A 226 33.24 12.04 -19.52
CA LEU A 226 34.48 11.76 -20.22
C LEU A 226 34.18 11.34 -21.67
#